data_bce659617465b1d868df98bfb0d72e22
#
_entry.id   bce659617465b1d868df98bfb0d72e22
#
_cell.length_a   1.000
_cell.length_b   1.000
_cell.length_c   1.000
_cell.angle_alpha   90.00
_cell.angle_beta   90.00
_cell.angle_gamma   90.00
#
_symmetry.space_group_name_H-M   'P 1'
#
loop_
_entity.id
_entity.type
_entity.pdbx_description
1 polymer ?
#
loop_
_entity_poly.entity_id
_entity_poly.type
_entity_poly.pdbx_seq_one_letter_code
_entity_poly.pdbx_strand_id
1 'polypeptide(L)'
;MIRRAILCGLLLVASLGASAQAKDTNNEIALQMYTLRNVGDADAQFAMAGKAGFKNVELVGTHGVDAPALQTILKKNQLNVVAAHVQLSALEQDFATTVAFNKAVGNTHIVVPWIEAADRPTTQQGWVDYAKRLDAMGAKLRNEGITLTFHNHDFEMKKYGADSVLDIIMKNTQRDNLVLELDVAWVSRGGQDPAQFITRYAGRIYAIHAKDNAGIGVRDDEMNFAPMGEGLLEWNSILTAARKSGVQWFIVEHDSPKDPWAIITTSRKNLDALLKQHPQH
;
A
#
# COMPACT_ATOMS: atom_id res chain seq x y z
N MET A 1 -78.74 -21.57 -18.38
CA MET A 1 -77.79 -22.06 -17.37
C MET A 1 -76.41 -22.02 -17.98
N ILE A 2 -75.67 -20.95 -17.69
CA ILE A 2 -74.29 -20.72 -18.24
C ILE A 2 -73.30 -20.96 -17.11
N ARG A 3 -72.49 -22.01 -17.22
CA ARG A 3 -71.38 -22.31 -16.26
C ARG A 3 -70.18 -21.46 -16.59
N ARG A 4 -69.77 -20.58 -15.67
CA ARG A 4 -68.50 -19.81 -15.73
C ARG A 4 -67.39 -20.74 -15.17
N ALA A 5 -66.39 -20.99 -15.99
CA ALA A 5 -65.13 -21.61 -15.57
C ALA A 5 -64.16 -20.54 -15.04
N ILE A 6 -63.70 -20.66 -13.82
CA ILE A 6 -62.69 -19.79 -13.22
C ILE A 6 -61.34 -20.45 -13.50
N LEU A 7 -60.49 -19.73 -14.27
CA LEU A 7 -59.11 -20.13 -14.55
C LEU A 7 -58.22 -19.50 -13.47
N CYS A 8 -57.69 -20.34 -12.54
CA CYS A 8 -56.66 -19.91 -11.61
C CYS A 8 -55.30 -19.96 -12.30
N GLY A 9 -54.77 -18.79 -12.63
CA GLY A 9 -53.38 -18.64 -13.09
C GLY A 9 -52.42 -18.69 -11.92
N LEU A 10 -51.55 -19.71 -11.84
CA LEU A 10 -50.39 -19.73 -10.97
C LEU A 10 -49.33 -18.83 -11.55
N LEU A 11 -49.02 -17.71 -10.89
CA LEU A 11 -47.82 -16.91 -11.16
C LEU A 11 -46.62 -17.57 -10.46
N LEU A 12 -45.75 -18.21 -11.22
CA LEU A 12 -44.42 -18.59 -10.78
C LEU A 12 -43.55 -17.34 -10.70
N VAL A 13 -43.25 -16.87 -9.48
CA VAL A 13 -42.24 -15.88 -9.23
C VAL A 13 -40.89 -16.56 -9.25
N ALA A 14 -40.15 -16.50 -10.35
CA ALA A 14 -38.76 -16.91 -10.43
C ALA A 14 -37.94 -15.84 -9.70
N SER A 15 -37.46 -16.12 -8.49
CA SER A 15 -36.47 -15.34 -7.80
C SER A 15 -35.12 -15.52 -8.50
N LEU A 16 -34.75 -14.56 -9.35
CA LEU A 16 -33.39 -14.41 -9.85
C LEU A 16 -32.50 -14.02 -8.67
N GLY A 17 -31.89 -15.01 -8.03
CA GLY A 17 -30.81 -14.79 -7.10
C GLY A 17 -29.61 -14.24 -7.90
N ALA A 18 -29.38 -12.91 -7.83
CA ALA A 18 -28.14 -12.32 -8.28
C ALA A 18 -27.03 -12.87 -7.38
N SER A 19 -26.29 -13.86 -7.85
CA SER A 19 -25.02 -14.24 -7.24
C SER A 19 -24.09 -13.05 -7.39
N ALA A 20 -23.82 -12.32 -6.31
CA ALA A 20 -22.77 -11.33 -6.28
C ALA A 20 -21.47 -12.06 -6.64
N GLN A 21 -20.97 -11.81 -7.84
CA GLN A 21 -19.71 -12.37 -8.29
C GLN A 21 -18.62 -11.79 -7.38
N ALA A 22 -17.92 -12.66 -6.64
CA ALA A 22 -16.85 -12.24 -5.76
C ALA A 22 -15.84 -11.43 -6.60
N LYS A 23 -15.62 -10.17 -6.21
CA LYS A 23 -14.70 -9.27 -6.91
C LYS A 23 -13.30 -9.90 -6.86
N ASP A 24 -12.58 -9.85 -7.98
CA ASP A 24 -11.21 -10.36 -8.04
C ASP A 24 -10.29 -9.48 -7.18
N THR A 25 -9.91 -9.99 -6.01
CA THR A 25 -9.02 -9.32 -5.06
C THR A 25 -7.61 -9.09 -5.61
N ASN A 26 -7.22 -9.73 -6.72
CA ASN A 26 -5.95 -9.45 -7.40
C ASN A 26 -5.81 -7.99 -7.85
N ASN A 27 -6.92 -7.27 -8.01
CA ASN A 27 -6.92 -5.86 -8.38
C ASN A 27 -6.68 -4.92 -7.18
N GLU A 28 -6.48 -5.45 -5.98
CA GLU A 28 -6.28 -4.67 -4.75
C GLU A 28 -4.99 -5.06 -4.02
N ILE A 29 -4.33 -6.15 -4.45
CA ILE A 29 -3.10 -6.67 -3.84
C ILE A 29 -1.91 -6.32 -4.71
N ALA A 30 -0.88 -5.75 -4.09
CA ALA A 30 0.42 -5.52 -4.70
C ALA A 30 1.55 -6.09 -3.84
N LEU A 31 2.75 -6.15 -4.40
CA LEU A 31 3.97 -6.50 -3.67
C LEU A 31 4.95 -5.33 -3.69
N GLN A 32 5.42 -4.93 -2.50
CA GLN A 32 6.56 -4.02 -2.39
C GLN A 32 7.85 -4.78 -2.74
N MET A 33 8.50 -4.33 -3.83
CA MET A 33 9.66 -5.01 -4.39
C MET A 33 10.92 -4.94 -3.51
N TYR A 34 10.94 -4.07 -2.48
CA TYR A 34 12.00 -4.07 -1.46
C TYR A 34 12.13 -5.42 -0.75
N THR A 35 11.03 -6.14 -0.60
CA THR A 35 11.00 -7.50 -0.05
C THR A 35 11.91 -8.45 -0.84
N LEU A 36 12.06 -8.23 -2.13
CA LEU A 36 12.85 -9.09 -3.03
C LEU A 36 14.24 -8.52 -3.38
N ARG A 37 14.68 -7.42 -2.76
CA ARG A 37 15.92 -6.70 -3.13
C ARG A 37 17.20 -7.55 -3.13
N ASN A 38 17.20 -8.65 -2.36
CA ASN A 38 18.33 -9.58 -2.26
C ASN A 38 18.16 -10.81 -3.17
N VAL A 39 17.12 -10.84 -4.02
CA VAL A 39 16.86 -11.96 -4.96
C VAL A 39 17.44 -11.59 -6.32
N GLY A 40 18.72 -11.93 -6.55
CA GLY A 40 19.36 -11.74 -7.86
C GLY A 40 19.22 -10.31 -8.43
N ASP A 41 19.06 -10.23 -9.74
CA ASP A 41 18.83 -8.96 -10.46
C ASP A 41 17.34 -8.63 -10.60
N ALA A 42 17.04 -7.50 -11.27
CA ALA A 42 15.67 -7.06 -11.49
C ALA A 42 14.82 -8.13 -12.21
N ASP A 43 15.34 -8.79 -13.23
CA ASP A 43 14.57 -9.84 -13.96
C ASP A 43 14.17 -10.99 -13.02
N ALA A 44 15.07 -11.43 -12.15
CA ALA A 44 14.82 -12.48 -11.15
C ALA A 44 13.78 -12.03 -10.11
N GLN A 45 13.88 -10.80 -9.61
CA GLN A 45 12.94 -10.23 -8.62
C GLN A 45 11.51 -10.19 -9.18
N PHE A 46 11.33 -9.60 -10.35
CA PHE A 46 10.01 -9.47 -10.96
C PHE A 46 9.45 -10.82 -11.45
N ALA A 47 10.32 -11.74 -11.90
CA ALA A 47 9.89 -13.10 -12.22
C ALA A 47 9.37 -13.85 -10.99
N MET A 48 10.02 -13.68 -9.83
CA MET A 48 9.55 -14.25 -8.56
C MET A 48 8.19 -13.67 -8.16
N ALA A 49 7.99 -12.36 -8.26
CA ALA A 49 6.71 -11.70 -7.96
C ALA A 49 5.58 -12.23 -8.87
N GLY A 50 5.81 -12.31 -10.17
CA GLY A 50 4.84 -12.84 -11.14
C GLY A 50 4.52 -14.32 -10.89
N LYS A 51 5.54 -15.14 -10.60
CA LYS A 51 5.39 -16.57 -10.27
C LYS A 51 4.60 -16.78 -8.97
N ALA A 52 4.77 -15.89 -7.97
CA ALA A 52 3.99 -15.91 -6.74
C ALA A 52 2.51 -15.48 -6.96
N GLY A 53 2.15 -15.08 -8.17
CA GLY A 53 0.78 -14.75 -8.57
C GLY A 53 0.41 -13.28 -8.37
N PHE A 54 1.35 -12.39 -8.02
CA PHE A 54 1.07 -10.96 -8.01
C PHE A 54 0.81 -10.45 -9.44
N LYS A 55 -0.03 -9.44 -9.54
CA LYS A 55 -0.34 -8.72 -10.78
C LYS A 55 0.08 -7.26 -10.69
N ASN A 56 0.35 -6.80 -9.49
CA ASN A 56 0.71 -5.41 -9.22
C ASN A 56 1.91 -5.37 -8.29
N VAL A 57 2.76 -4.38 -8.50
CA VAL A 57 3.98 -4.16 -7.71
C VAL A 57 4.15 -2.69 -7.36
N GLU A 58 4.80 -2.46 -6.25
CA GLU A 58 5.36 -1.18 -5.88
C GLU A 58 6.88 -1.23 -6.06
N LEU A 59 7.42 -0.25 -6.78
CA LEU A 59 8.83 -0.17 -7.13
C LEU A 59 9.68 0.42 -5.99
N VAL A 60 10.98 0.12 -6.03
CA VAL A 60 12.01 0.82 -5.24
C VAL A 60 12.99 1.48 -6.21
N GLY A 61 12.87 2.80 -6.37
CA GLY A 61 13.65 3.53 -7.36
C GLY A 61 13.50 2.94 -8.76
N THR A 62 14.61 2.79 -9.46
CA THR A 62 14.65 2.25 -10.83
C THR A 62 14.99 0.77 -10.91
N HIS A 63 15.22 0.08 -9.78
CA HIS A 63 15.80 -1.27 -9.73
C HIS A 63 17.12 -1.43 -10.50
N GLY A 64 17.86 -0.32 -10.71
CA GLY A 64 19.14 -0.33 -11.42
C GLY A 64 19.05 -0.50 -12.93
N VAL A 65 17.86 -0.32 -13.52
CA VAL A 65 17.61 -0.43 -14.96
C VAL A 65 16.94 0.84 -15.50
N ASP A 66 17.02 1.05 -16.81
CA ASP A 66 16.29 2.14 -17.47
C ASP A 66 14.80 1.79 -17.66
N ALA A 67 13.99 2.78 -18.02
CA ALA A 67 12.55 2.60 -18.17
C ALA A 67 12.18 1.58 -19.28
N PRO A 68 12.80 1.56 -20.48
CA PRO A 68 12.53 0.55 -21.50
C PRO A 68 12.82 -0.88 -21.02
N ALA A 69 13.93 -1.10 -20.30
CA ALA A 69 14.26 -2.40 -19.73
C ALA A 69 13.23 -2.82 -18.68
N LEU A 70 12.86 -1.91 -17.78
CA LEU A 70 11.84 -2.21 -16.76
C LEU A 70 10.47 -2.49 -17.40
N GLN A 71 10.04 -1.74 -18.42
CA GLN A 71 8.81 -2.03 -19.18
C GLN A 71 8.82 -3.45 -19.78
N THR A 72 9.95 -3.88 -20.30
CA THR A 72 10.11 -5.23 -20.85
C THR A 72 9.95 -6.30 -19.78
N ILE A 73 10.59 -6.09 -18.61
CA ILE A 73 10.50 -6.98 -17.44
C ILE A 73 9.06 -7.06 -16.92
N LEU A 74 8.40 -5.90 -16.74
CA LEU A 74 7.01 -5.83 -16.28
C LEU A 74 6.06 -6.57 -17.23
N LYS A 75 6.18 -6.32 -18.55
CA LYS A 75 5.36 -7.00 -19.57
C LYS A 75 5.59 -8.50 -19.60
N LYS A 76 6.84 -8.96 -19.53
CA LYS A 76 7.21 -10.39 -19.49
C LYS A 76 6.54 -11.11 -18.32
N ASN A 77 6.45 -10.46 -17.17
CA ASN A 77 5.91 -11.05 -15.95
C ASN A 77 4.44 -10.67 -15.68
N GLN A 78 3.78 -9.95 -16.61
CA GLN A 78 2.37 -9.51 -16.51
C GLN A 78 2.11 -8.69 -15.24
N LEU A 79 2.99 -7.76 -14.92
CA LEU A 79 2.95 -6.92 -13.73
C LEU A 79 2.64 -5.47 -14.10
N ASN A 80 1.82 -4.81 -13.27
CA ASN A 80 1.54 -3.39 -13.33
C ASN A 80 2.18 -2.68 -12.14
N VAL A 81 2.56 -1.43 -12.34
CA VAL A 81 3.09 -0.58 -11.27
C VAL A 81 1.95 0.20 -10.63
N VAL A 82 1.83 0.16 -9.30
CA VAL A 82 0.82 0.90 -8.55
C VAL A 82 1.41 2.09 -7.79
N ALA A 83 2.67 2.02 -7.41
CA ALA A 83 3.42 3.07 -6.75
C ALA A 83 4.93 2.85 -6.91
N ALA A 84 5.74 3.84 -6.55
CA ALA A 84 7.19 3.72 -6.54
C ALA A 84 7.79 4.51 -5.36
N HIS A 85 8.61 3.86 -4.56
CA HIS A 85 9.41 4.49 -3.52
C HIS A 85 10.53 5.32 -4.15
N VAL A 86 10.55 6.61 -3.87
CA VAL A 86 11.57 7.56 -4.33
C VAL A 86 11.88 8.54 -3.19
N GLN A 87 13.16 8.67 -2.85
CA GLN A 87 13.59 9.61 -1.81
C GLN A 87 13.23 11.05 -2.18
N LEU A 88 12.81 11.86 -1.19
CA LEU A 88 12.50 13.28 -1.41
C LEU A 88 13.71 14.03 -1.99
N SER A 89 14.91 13.72 -1.52
CA SER A 89 16.16 14.31 -2.04
C SER A 89 16.37 14.01 -3.54
N ALA A 90 16.04 12.80 -3.99
CA ALA A 90 16.15 12.46 -5.42
C ALA A 90 15.12 13.24 -6.25
N LEU A 91 13.90 13.42 -5.76
CA LEU A 91 12.89 14.28 -6.39
C LEU A 91 13.32 15.74 -6.45
N GLU A 92 13.99 16.25 -5.41
CA GLU A 92 14.47 17.64 -5.37
C GLU A 92 15.66 17.85 -6.30
N GLN A 93 16.54 16.86 -6.44
CA GLN A 93 17.76 16.95 -7.25
C GLN A 93 17.49 16.72 -8.74
N ASP A 94 16.64 15.77 -9.10
CA ASP A 94 16.41 15.36 -10.50
C ASP A 94 14.92 15.08 -10.77
N PHE A 95 14.13 16.13 -10.60
CA PHE A 95 12.67 16.06 -10.77
C PHE A 95 12.24 15.55 -12.15
N ALA A 96 12.83 16.12 -13.21
CA ALA A 96 12.41 15.85 -14.57
C ALA A 96 12.65 14.38 -14.98
N THR A 97 13.85 13.84 -14.68
CA THR A 97 14.21 12.45 -14.96
C THR A 97 13.35 11.48 -14.13
N THR A 98 13.16 11.79 -12.84
CA THR A 98 12.33 10.97 -11.96
C THR A 98 10.87 10.90 -12.45
N VAL A 99 10.29 12.02 -12.83
CA VAL A 99 8.92 12.08 -13.39
C VAL A 99 8.85 11.33 -14.71
N ALA A 100 9.81 11.54 -15.63
CA ALA A 100 9.83 10.86 -16.93
C ALA A 100 9.92 9.35 -16.78
N PHE A 101 10.77 8.83 -15.87
CA PHE A 101 10.88 7.41 -15.58
C PHE A 101 9.55 6.84 -15.10
N ASN A 102 8.94 7.46 -14.09
CA ASN A 102 7.69 6.98 -13.50
C ASN A 102 6.55 6.97 -14.51
N LYS A 103 6.41 8.03 -15.33
CA LYS A 103 5.42 8.06 -16.42
C LYS A 103 5.67 6.96 -17.45
N ALA A 104 6.91 6.71 -17.82
CA ALA A 104 7.26 5.68 -18.80
C ALA A 104 6.86 4.28 -18.33
N VAL A 105 7.00 3.96 -17.05
CA VAL A 105 6.59 2.65 -16.49
C VAL A 105 5.12 2.60 -16.07
N GLY A 106 4.33 3.66 -16.36
CA GLY A 106 2.89 3.72 -16.06
C GLY A 106 2.56 4.01 -14.60
N ASN A 107 3.54 4.48 -13.81
CA ASN A 107 3.32 4.84 -12.41
C ASN A 107 2.71 6.23 -12.25
N THR A 108 1.70 6.34 -11.39
CA THR A 108 1.01 7.60 -11.05
C THR A 108 1.13 8.00 -9.58
N HIS A 109 1.81 7.21 -8.75
CA HIS A 109 2.01 7.47 -7.33
C HIS A 109 3.48 7.33 -6.96
N ILE A 110 4.08 8.42 -6.51
CA ILE A 110 5.45 8.43 -5.98
C ILE A 110 5.37 8.52 -4.47
N VAL A 111 6.03 7.59 -3.79
CA VAL A 111 6.03 7.47 -2.32
C VAL A 111 7.37 7.93 -1.79
N VAL A 112 7.37 8.88 -0.86
CA VAL A 112 8.55 9.21 -0.05
C VAL A 112 8.63 8.20 1.10
N PRO A 113 9.63 7.26 1.06
CA PRO A 113 9.60 6.09 1.93
C PRO A 113 10.35 6.26 3.24
N TRP A 114 11.34 7.14 3.30
CA TRP A 114 12.31 7.14 4.38
C TRP A 114 12.97 8.49 4.57
N ILE A 115 13.34 8.78 5.80
CA ILE A 115 14.17 9.93 6.17
C ILE A 115 15.37 9.39 6.93
N GLU A 116 16.58 9.66 6.44
CA GLU A 116 17.80 9.24 7.12
C GLU A 116 17.85 9.82 8.54
N ALA A 117 18.34 9.05 9.48
CA ALA A 117 18.31 9.42 10.90
C ALA A 117 18.99 10.78 11.17
N ALA A 118 20.06 11.09 10.42
CA ALA A 118 20.77 12.36 10.52
C ALA A 118 19.95 13.56 9.99
N ASP A 119 18.99 13.31 9.08
CA ASP A 119 18.18 14.33 8.41
C ASP A 119 16.81 14.54 9.08
N ARG A 120 16.49 13.73 10.09
CA ARG A 120 15.22 13.82 10.80
C ARG A 120 15.14 15.08 11.63
N PRO A 121 14.10 15.92 11.44
CA PRO A 121 13.90 17.08 12.29
C PRO A 121 13.80 16.70 13.77
N THR A 122 14.45 17.46 14.63
CA THR A 122 14.46 17.21 16.09
C THR A 122 13.43 18.05 16.86
N THR A 123 12.78 19.00 16.17
CA THR A 123 11.78 19.92 16.76
C THR A 123 10.45 19.83 16.01
N GLN A 124 9.37 20.23 16.67
CA GLN A 124 8.05 20.33 16.03
C GLN A 124 8.07 21.26 14.82
N GLN A 125 8.73 22.42 14.94
CA GLN A 125 8.84 23.36 13.82
C GLN A 125 9.59 22.76 12.64
N GLY A 126 10.65 22.01 12.88
CA GLY A 126 11.37 21.30 11.80
C GLY A 126 10.49 20.32 11.05
N TRP A 127 9.58 19.62 11.74
CA TRP A 127 8.59 18.73 11.10
C TRP A 127 7.54 19.51 10.31
N VAL A 128 7.12 20.68 10.78
CA VAL A 128 6.25 21.59 10.01
C VAL A 128 6.94 22.04 8.71
N ASP A 129 8.22 22.39 8.80
CA ASP A 129 8.98 22.83 7.62
C ASP A 129 9.24 21.66 6.64
N TYR A 130 9.46 20.45 7.14
CA TYR A 130 9.52 19.24 6.33
C TYR A 130 8.18 18.97 5.61
N ALA A 131 7.06 19.10 6.33
CA ALA A 131 5.71 18.96 5.74
C ALA A 131 5.46 19.96 4.61
N LYS A 132 5.90 21.23 4.76
CA LYS A 132 5.80 22.24 3.70
C LYS A 132 6.61 21.88 2.45
N ARG A 133 7.79 21.24 2.62
CA ARG A 133 8.57 20.72 1.49
C ARG A 133 7.81 19.62 0.75
N LEU A 134 7.19 18.67 1.49
CA LEU A 134 6.33 17.63 0.91
C LEU A 134 5.14 18.25 0.18
N ASP A 135 4.45 19.23 0.78
CA ASP A 135 3.30 19.89 0.16
C ASP A 135 3.68 20.59 -1.16
N ALA A 136 4.81 21.33 -1.16
CA ALA A 136 5.32 21.96 -2.37
C ALA A 136 5.73 20.96 -3.45
N MET A 137 6.36 19.83 -3.08
CA MET A 137 6.69 18.75 -4.00
C MET A 137 5.44 18.08 -4.56
N GLY A 138 4.45 17.81 -3.71
CA GLY A 138 3.16 17.25 -4.12
C GLY A 138 2.42 18.13 -5.12
N ALA A 139 2.44 19.46 -4.91
CA ALA A 139 1.87 20.41 -5.88
C ALA A 139 2.57 20.36 -7.24
N LYS A 140 3.92 20.22 -7.27
CA LYS A 140 4.67 20.04 -8.52
C LYS A 140 4.33 18.74 -9.24
N LEU A 141 4.28 17.61 -8.50
CA LEU A 141 3.97 16.29 -9.05
C LEU A 141 2.54 16.23 -9.58
N ARG A 142 1.58 16.86 -8.90
CA ARG A 142 0.20 16.94 -9.35
C ARG A 142 0.06 17.62 -10.72
N ASN A 143 0.84 18.65 -11.01
CA ASN A 143 0.90 19.29 -12.33
C ASN A 143 1.40 18.33 -13.42
N GLU A 144 2.13 17.30 -13.03
CA GLU A 144 2.61 16.22 -13.90
C GLU A 144 1.65 15.02 -13.98
N GLY A 145 0.52 15.07 -13.28
CA GLY A 145 -0.43 13.95 -13.18
C GLY A 145 0.03 12.82 -12.26
N ILE A 146 0.94 13.12 -11.33
CA ILE A 146 1.47 12.18 -10.33
C ILE A 146 1.05 12.64 -8.94
N THR A 147 0.59 11.71 -8.11
CA THR A 147 0.28 11.96 -6.71
C THR A 147 1.49 11.69 -5.83
N LEU A 148 1.82 12.61 -4.93
CA LEU A 148 2.80 12.35 -3.89
C LEU A 148 2.16 11.61 -2.73
N THR A 149 2.84 10.57 -2.27
CA THR A 149 2.44 9.74 -1.15
C THR A 149 3.54 9.73 -0.10
N PHE A 150 3.20 9.61 1.16
CA PHE A 150 4.16 9.50 2.27
C PHE A 150 3.99 8.16 2.97
N HIS A 151 5.08 7.46 3.21
CA HIS A 151 5.14 6.20 3.93
C HIS A 151 5.78 6.41 5.31
N ASN A 152 5.18 5.81 6.34
CA ASN A 152 5.65 5.95 7.72
C ASN A 152 6.42 4.72 8.21
N HIS A 153 7.28 4.99 9.19
CA HIS A 153 7.89 4.03 10.10
C HIS A 153 7.43 4.28 11.54
N ASP A 154 8.12 3.72 12.52
CA ASP A 154 7.81 3.90 13.94
C ASP A 154 8.18 5.29 14.47
N PHE A 155 9.23 5.90 13.92
CA PHE A 155 9.70 7.21 14.42
C PHE A 155 8.72 8.35 14.12
N GLU A 156 7.84 8.25 13.13
CA GLU A 156 6.76 9.20 12.91
C GLU A 156 5.65 9.11 13.95
N MET A 157 5.66 8.07 14.79
CA MET A 157 4.75 7.97 15.93
C MET A 157 5.24 8.75 17.15
N LYS A 158 6.49 9.27 17.14
CA LYS A 158 7.02 10.17 18.18
C LYS A 158 6.11 11.39 18.30
N LYS A 159 5.79 11.75 19.57
CA LYS A 159 4.88 12.86 19.87
C LYS A 159 5.60 14.17 20.15
N TYR A 160 5.01 15.26 19.69
CA TYR A 160 5.28 16.64 20.06
C TYR A 160 3.96 17.24 20.60
N GLY A 161 3.82 17.29 21.92
CA GLY A 161 2.54 17.60 22.55
C GLY A 161 1.49 16.52 22.30
N ALA A 162 0.34 16.89 21.76
CA ALA A 162 -0.75 15.97 21.44
C ALA A 162 -0.55 15.25 20.08
N ASP A 163 0.28 15.79 19.21
CA ASP A 163 0.43 15.34 17.83
C ASP A 163 1.65 14.44 17.66
N SER A 164 1.51 13.35 16.92
CA SER A 164 2.62 12.59 16.38
C SER A 164 3.31 13.35 15.23
N VAL A 165 4.52 12.95 14.86
CA VAL A 165 5.18 13.48 13.66
C VAL A 165 4.29 13.30 12.43
N LEU A 166 3.65 12.14 12.29
CA LEU A 166 2.72 11.89 11.19
C LEU A 166 1.52 12.85 11.24
N ASP A 167 0.96 13.13 12.43
CA ASP A 167 -0.10 14.14 12.57
C ASP A 167 0.39 15.54 12.14
N ILE A 168 1.61 15.91 12.48
CA ILE A 168 2.19 17.21 12.10
C ILE A 168 2.33 17.29 10.57
N ILE A 169 2.84 16.25 9.93
CA ILE A 169 2.96 16.18 8.47
C ILE A 169 1.58 16.32 7.81
N MET A 170 0.61 15.53 8.25
CA MET A 170 -0.71 15.51 7.65
C MET A 170 -1.51 16.80 7.87
N LYS A 171 -1.32 17.49 9.00
CA LYS A 171 -1.96 18.78 9.30
C LYS A 171 -1.37 19.95 8.51
N ASN A 172 -0.11 19.84 8.10
CA ASN A 172 0.62 20.91 7.39
C ASN A 172 0.78 20.63 5.89
N THR A 173 0.02 19.68 5.34
CA THR A 173 -0.04 19.37 3.92
C THR A 173 -1.48 19.38 3.42
N GLN A 174 -1.68 19.85 2.19
CA GLN A 174 -2.99 19.83 1.55
C GLN A 174 -3.32 18.40 1.09
N ARG A 175 -4.61 18.06 1.14
CA ARG A 175 -5.10 16.74 0.72
C ARG A 175 -4.76 16.41 -0.73
N ASP A 176 -4.83 17.39 -1.61
CA ASP A 176 -4.56 17.22 -3.04
C ASP A 176 -3.07 17.13 -3.35
N ASN A 177 -2.20 17.48 -2.40
CA ASN A 177 -0.75 17.47 -2.57
C ASN A 177 -0.09 16.25 -1.93
N LEU A 178 -0.70 15.67 -0.86
CA LEU A 178 -0.14 14.52 -0.16
C LEU A 178 -1.21 13.56 0.32
N VAL A 179 -1.04 12.28 0.01
CA VAL A 179 -1.80 11.18 0.59
C VAL A 179 -0.86 10.24 1.35
N LEU A 180 -1.40 9.23 2.03
CA LEU A 180 -0.63 8.26 2.81
C LEU A 180 -0.58 6.91 2.14
N GLU A 181 0.55 6.26 2.30
CA GLU A 181 0.72 4.83 2.29
C GLU A 181 1.07 4.42 3.73
N LEU A 182 0.06 3.91 4.44
CA LEU A 182 0.21 3.66 5.87
C LEU A 182 0.78 2.27 6.13
N ASP A 183 1.96 2.20 6.74
CA ASP A 183 2.51 0.93 7.23
C ASP A 183 1.94 0.61 8.61
N VAL A 184 1.05 -0.38 8.65
CA VAL A 184 0.33 -0.76 9.88
C VAL A 184 1.22 -1.45 10.91
N ALA A 185 2.26 -2.16 10.47
CA ALA A 185 3.20 -2.80 11.38
C ALA A 185 4.08 -1.77 12.10
N TRP A 186 4.55 -0.76 11.38
CA TRP A 186 5.32 0.32 11.95
C TRP A 186 4.48 1.25 12.84
N VAL A 187 3.21 1.51 12.51
CA VAL A 187 2.27 2.19 13.41
C VAL A 187 2.15 1.44 14.74
N SER A 188 1.96 0.11 14.68
CA SER A 188 1.87 -0.75 15.86
C SER A 188 3.17 -0.73 16.68
N ARG A 189 4.35 -0.80 16.02
CA ARG A 189 5.66 -0.70 16.70
C ARG A 189 5.88 0.66 17.36
N GLY A 190 5.34 1.71 16.78
CA GLY A 190 5.30 3.04 17.39
C GLY A 190 4.31 3.17 18.54
N GLY A 191 3.69 2.07 19.00
CA GLY A 191 2.78 2.02 20.14
C GLY A 191 1.40 2.61 19.87
N GLN A 192 0.98 2.66 18.61
CA GLN A 192 -0.33 3.17 18.18
C GLN A 192 -1.21 2.05 17.61
N ASP A 193 -2.52 2.26 17.63
CA ASP A 193 -3.48 1.33 17.01
C ASP A 193 -3.65 1.65 15.52
N PRO A 194 -3.28 0.72 14.61
CA PRO A 194 -3.38 0.93 13.17
C PRO A 194 -4.81 1.24 12.69
N ALA A 195 -5.83 0.58 13.22
CA ALA A 195 -7.22 0.80 12.80
C ALA A 195 -7.71 2.21 13.16
N GLN A 196 -7.27 2.74 14.31
CA GLN A 196 -7.55 4.13 14.69
C GLN A 196 -6.84 5.12 13.77
N PHE A 197 -5.57 4.86 13.39
CA PHE A 197 -4.84 5.72 12.45
C PHE A 197 -5.49 5.72 11.07
N ILE A 198 -5.91 4.56 10.56
CA ILE A 198 -6.66 4.44 9.31
C ILE A 198 -7.93 5.29 9.36
N THR A 199 -8.70 5.19 10.45
CA THR A 199 -9.92 5.96 10.62
C THR A 199 -9.65 7.47 10.71
N ARG A 200 -8.57 7.87 11.41
CA ARG A 200 -8.15 9.27 11.55
C ARG A 200 -7.86 9.95 10.22
N TYR A 201 -7.23 9.22 9.30
CA TYR A 201 -6.84 9.75 7.99
C TYR A 201 -7.76 9.27 6.85
N ALA A 202 -9.00 8.88 7.19
CA ALA A 202 -9.97 8.41 6.20
C ALA A 202 -10.07 9.36 4.99
N GLY A 203 -10.02 8.76 3.80
CA GLY A 203 -10.03 9.47 2.52
C GLY A 203 -8.71 10.17 2.16
N ARG A 204 -7.64 10.01 2.94
CA ARG A 204 -6.27 10.44 2.62
C ARG A 204 -5.27 9.29 2.58
N ILE A 205 -5.73 8.04 2.62
CA ILE A 205 -4.89 6.84 2.53
C ILE A 205 -5.10 6.21 1.16
N TYR A 206 -4.04 6.20 0.36
CA TYR A 206 -4.00 5.52 -0.93
C TYR A 206 -3.82 4.03 -0.77
N ALA A 207 -2.84 3.64 0.04
CA ALA A 207 -2.43 2.25 0.24
C ALA A 207 -2.13 1.94 1.71
N ILE A 208 -2.15 0.67 2.04
CA ILE A 208 -1.66 0.11 3.29
C ILE A 208 -0.55 -0.87 2.97
N HIS A 209 0.61 -0.75 3.63
CA HIS A 209 1.56 -1.83 3.69
C HIS A 209 1.02 -2.93 4.61
N ALA A 210 0.65 -4.05 3.98
CA ALA A 210 0.16 -5.26 4.62
C ALA A 210 1.36 -6.08 5.14
N LYS A 211 1.99 -5.56 6.18
CA LYS A 211 3.12 -6.09 6.91
C LYS A 211 2.67 -6.50 8.31
N ASP A 212 3.20 -7.58 8.85
CA ASP A 212 2.80 -8.09 10.17
C ASP A 212 4.00 -8.21 11.11
N ASN A 213 3.74 -8.10 12.41
CA ASN A 213 4.73 -8.19 13.45
C ASN A 213 4.72 -9.55 14.11
N ALA A 214 5.90 -10.17 14.26
CA ALA A 214 6.11 -11.25 15.21
C ALA A 214 6.28 -10.68 16.64
N GLY A 215 6.20 -11.53 17.65
CA GLY A 215 6.54 -11.15 19.02
C GLY A 215 8.02 -10.78 19.15
N ILE A 216 8.34 -9.95 20.13
CA ILE A 216 9.72 -9.62 20.48
C ILE A 216 10.47 -10.91 20.84
N GLY A 217 11.67 -11.10 20.27
CA GLY A 217 12.46 -12.32 20.44
C GLY A 217 12.00 -13.47 19.55
N VAL A 218 10.97 -13.28 18.73
CA VAL A 218 10.53 -14.23 17.72
C VAL A 218 10.95 -13.68 16.36
N ARG A 219 11.73 -14.46 15.57
CA ARG A 219 12.25 -14.05 14.26
C ARG A 219 13.14 -12.79 14.31
N ASP A 220 14.04 -12.71 15.31
CA ASP A 220 14.95 -11.56 15.50
C ASP A 220 15.80 -11.28 14.25
N ASP A 221 16.20 -12.33 13.56
CA ASP A 221 16.97 -12.27 12.32
C ASP A 221 16.16 -11.88 11.08
N GLU A 222 14.85 -11.72 11.24
CA GLU A 222 13.91 -11.13 10.28
C GLU A 222 13.30 -9.83 10.82
N MET A 223 14.02 -9.12 11.70
CA MET A 223 13.58 -7.88 12.34
C MET A 223 12.26 -8.01 13.12
N ASN A 224 11.95 -9.19 13.64
CA ASN A 224 10.69 -9.52 14.31
C ASN A 224 9.43 -9.26 13.46
N PHE A 225 9.53 -9.38 12.14
CA PHE A 225 8.38 -9.41 11.25
C PHE A 225 7.90 -10.83 11.01
N ALA A 226 6.65 -10.97 10.64
CA ALA A 226 6.00 -12.23 10.28
C ALA A 226 5.38 -12.13 8.87
N PRO A 227 5.11 -13.26 8.19
CA PRO A 227 4.23 -13.24 7.05
C PRO A 227 2.90 -12.59 7.43
N MET A 228 2.34 -11.76 6.55
CA MET A 228 1.05 -11.12 6.77
C MET A 228 -0.01 -12.16 7.15
N GLY A 229 -0.72 -11.89 8.25
CA GLY A 229 -1.76 -12.76 8.82
C GLY A 229 -1.24 -13.90 9.71
N GLU A 230 0.07 -14.01 9.93
CA GLU A 230 0.68 -14.94 10.90
C GLU A 230 1.31 -14.23 12.10
N GLY A 231 1.16 -12.91 12.18
CA GLY A 231 1.70 -12.09 13.24
C GLY A 231 0.69 -11.72 14.32
N LEU A 232 0.91 -10.55 14.91
CA LEU A 232 0.17 -10.06 16.08
C LEU A 232 -0.87 -8.99 15.75
N LEU A 233 -0.97 -8.55 14.48
CA LEU A 233 -1.88 -7.47 14.12
C LEU A 233 -3.33 -7.96 13.99
N GLU A 234 -4.25 -7.14 14.47
CA GLU A 234 -5.70 -7.42 14.41
C GLU A 234 -6.28 -7.10 13.02
N TRP A 235 -6.01 -7.96 12.04
CA TRP A 235 -6.32 -7.73 10.63
C TRP A 235 -7.80 -7.48 10.35
N ASN A 236 -8.73 -8.09 11.10
CA ASN A 236 -10.15 -7.82 10.92
C ASN A 236 -10.51 -6.36 11.21
N SER A 237 -9.92 -5.78 12.26
CA SER A 237 -10.14 -4.38 12.61
C SER A 237 -9.48 -3.44 11.59
N ILE A 238 -8.25 -3.77 11.16
CA ILE A 238 -7.49 -3.01 10.17
C ILE A 238 -8.24 -2.98 8.83
N LEU A 239 -8.66 -4.14 8.31
CA LEU A 239 -9.35 -4.23 7.03
C LEU A 239 -10.74 -3.57 7.07
N THR A 240 -11.46 -3.71 8.19
CA THR A 240 -12.73 -3.01 8.38
C THR A 240 -12.55 -1.48 8.31
N ALA A 241 -11.54 -0.94 8.99
CA ALA A 241 -11.22 0.48 8.94
C ALA A 241 -10.76 0.90 7.54
N ALA A 242 -9.93 0.10 6.88
CA ALA A 242 -9.41 0.37 5.53
C ALA A 242 -10.54 0.46 4.48
N ARG A 243 -11.48 -0.50 4.51
CA ARG A 243 -12.65 -0.49 3.62
C ARG A 243 -13.50 0.77 3.80
N LYS A 244 -13.82 1.12 5.06
CA LYS A 244 -14.58 2.34 5.38
C LYS A 244 -13.85 3.62 4.99
N SER A 245 -12.53 3.59 4.97
CA SER A 245 -11.68 4.75 4.66
C SER A 245 -11.35 4.90 3.17
N GLY A 246 -11.77 3.96 2.32
CA GLY A 246 -11.57 4.02 0.87
C GLY A 246 -10.13 3.69 0.43
N VAL A 247 -9.41 2.89 1.19
CA VAL A 247 -8.08 2.38 0.82
C VAL A 247 -8.17 1.58 -0.47
N GLN A 248 -7.28 1.86 -1.43
CA GLN A 248 -7.30 1.25 -2.75
C GLN A 248 -6.40 0.02 -2.85
N TRP A 249 -5.22 0.05 -2.20
CA TRP A 249 -4.22 -0.99 -2.32
C TRP A 249 -3.80 -1.55 -0.97
N PHE A 250 -3.59 -2.86 -0.95
CA PHE A 250 -2.98 -3.60 0.15
C PHE A 250 -1.67 -4.18 -0.37
N ILE A 251 -0.56 -3.60 0.05
CA ILE A 251 0.77 -3.89 -0.49
C ILE A 251 1.51 -4.81 0.48
N VAL A 252 1.71 -6.05 0.09
CA VAL A 252 2.48 -7.02 0.87
C VAL A 252 3.93 -6.57 0.95
N GLU A 253 4.48 -6.55 2.16
CA GLU A 253 5.89 -6.27 2.39
C GLU A 253 6.46 -7.05 3.58
N HIS A 254 7.77 -7.29 3.53
CA HIS A 254 8.58 -7.77 4.64
C HIS A 254 10.01 -7.21 4.52
N ASP A 255 10.51 -6.52 5.56
CA ASP A 255 11.77 -5.77 5.45
C ASP A 255 13.01 -6.66 5.40
N SER A 256 12.99 -7.83 6.01
CA SER A 256 14.14 -8.71 6.11
C SER A 256 13.77 -10.20 6.03
N PRO A 257 13.20 -10.67 4.90
CA PRO A 257 12.81 -12.07 4.77
C PRO A 257 14.03 -12.96 4.60
N LYS A 258 14.10 -14.07 5.36
CA LYS A 258 15.08 -15.15 5.14
C LYS A 258 14.74 -16.00 3.92
N ASP A 259 13.46 -16.32 3.78
CA ASP A 259 12.90 -17.00 2.62
C ASP A 259 11.87 -16.08 1.95
N PRO A 260 12.30 -15.22 1.01
CA PRO A 260 11.40 -14.30 0.33
C PRO A 260 10.22 -15.00 -0.37
N TRP A 261 10.46 -16.19 -0.95
CA TRP A 261 9.39 -16.94 -1.61
C TRP A 261 8.29 -17.38 -0.65
N ALA A 262 8.68 -18.00 0.47
CA ALA A 262 7.71 -18.43 1.48
C ALA A 262 6.94 -17.22 2.06
N ILE A 263 7.62 -16.12 2.35
CA ILE A 263 7.01 -14.90 2.90
C ILE A 263 5.96 -14.34 1.94
N ILE A 264 6.31 -14.10 0.68
CA ILE A 264 5.39 -13.42 -0.25
C ILE A 264 4.21 -14.32 -0.65
N THR A 265 4.42 -15.63 -0.79
CA THR A 265 3.34 -16.57 -1.14
C THR A 265 2.36 -16.76 0.01
N THR A 266 2.86 -16.89 1.24
CA THR A 266 2.02 -17.00 2.45
C THR A 266 1.24 -15.70 2.67
N SER A 267 1.92 -14.56 2.66
CA SER A 267 1.30 -13.25 2.87
C SER A 267 0.22 -12.95 1.82
N ARG A 268 0.49 -13.23 0.55
CA ARG A 268 -0.50 -13.05 -0.52
C ARG A 268 -1.74 -13.92 -0.32
N LYS A 269 -1.53 -15.20 0.01
CA LYS A 269 -2.63 -16.15 0.28
C LYS A 269 -3.50 -15.71 1.44
N ASN A 270 -2.87 -15.30 2.55
CA ASN A 270 -3.59 -14.86 3.75
C ASN A 270 -4.35 -13.56 3.50
N LEU A 271 -3.72 -12.60 2.84
CA LEU A 271 -4.36 -11.32 2.49
C LEU A 271 -5.55 -11.53 1.55
N ASP A 272 -5.43 -12.36 0.52
CA ASP A 272 -6.53 -12.69 -0.39
C ASP A 272 -7.73 -13.30 0.37
N ALA A 273 -7.46 -14.24 1.28
CA ALA A 273 -8.50 -14.87 2.08
C ALA A 273 -9.22 -13.86 3.00
N LEU A 274 -8.47 -12.94 3.62
CA LEU A 274 -9.02 -11.91 4.50
C LEU A 274 -9.80 -10.85 3.72
N LEU A 275 -9.32 -10.41 2.55
CA LEU A 275 -10.02 -9.43 1.71
C LEU A 275 -11.36 -9.97 1.18
N LYS A 276 -11.46 -11.27 0.91
CA LYS A 276 -12.74 -11.92 0.54
C LYS A 276 -13.77 -11.91 1.67
N GLN A 277 -13.30 -11.86 2.93
CA GLN A 277 -14.20 -11.71 4.11
C GLN A 277 -14.58 -10.24 4.34
N HIS A 278 -13.84 -9.29 3.75
CA HIS A 278 -14.07 -7.86 3.84
C HIS A 278 -14.28 -7.26 2.44
N PRO A 279 -15.39 -7.56 1.74
CA PRO A 279 -15.62 -7.05 0.38
C PRO A 279 -15.76 -5.52 0.36
N GLN A 280 -15.43 -4.92 -0.79
CA GLN A 280 -15.77 -3.51 -1.03
C GLN A 280 -17.29 -3.40 -1.20
N HIS A 281 -17.89 -2.42 -0.55
CA HIS A 281 -19.31 -2.09 -0.68
C HIS A 281 -19.58 -1.16 -1.86
#